data_678635ecc4de5b69990542d02976e29c
#
_entry.id   678635ecc4de5b69990542d02976e29c
#
_cell.length_a   1.000
_cell.length_b   1.000
_cell.length_c   1.000
_cell.angle_alpha   90.00
_cell.angle_beta   90.00
_cell.angle_gamma   90.00
#
_symmetry.space_group_name_H-M   'P 1'
#
loop_
_entity.id
_entity.type
_entity.pdbx_description
1 polymer ?
#
loop_
_entity_poly.entity_id
_entity_poly.type
_entity_poly.pdbx_seq_one_letter_code
_entity_poly.pdbx_strand_id
1 'polypeptide(L)'
;MGLLDFKLTYQWLYWTAPSDEPPATPKGLTRYWVETPSGRIEVLSNQGANPNTSKTPIFFIHGGMGSAWVWSEYMQYFAKHDIPCYAVSLRGHGNSWHPSYFRMVYLTTRRSLTDDAVAAIKWVQERQGSEVMLVGHSSGGGLSQSILSAGQAHVKGLALLGAVPGFGSYGVYANWAMFDPWFAVRMLFHGWHPNSPLSHPFLAKQAFFGDQMPESAVLRFQKHANRYESFLWPISMMRPFSSAANVISSIAGWGSSERIMVLAGTQDKMMTHHIMSNLAAFYRKGFEELVSGKKLDAKVKAVKPLDGEGGDDDQGSGVRLAWVPGAGHHLQNDVMWEVGAKKLRDFYEQL
;
A
#
# COMPACT_ATOMS: atom_id res chain seq x y z
N MET A 1 6.55 -15.49 25.26
CA MET A 1 7.09 -16.50 24.32
C MET A 1 8.13 -15.97 23.33
N GLY A 2 8.24 -14.67 23.09
CA GLY A 2 9.16 -14.06 22.10
C GLY A 2 10.62 -13.89 22.48
N LEU A 3 11.00 -14.06 23.73
CA LEU A 3 12.38 -13.81 24.19
C LEU A 3 13.40 -14.91 23.83
N LEU A 4 12.95 -16.09 23.39
CA LEU A 4 13.81 -17.23 23.07
C LEU A 4 14.02 -17.48 21.57
N ASP A 5 13.29 -16.80 20.69
CA ASP A 5 13.26 -17.06 19.25
C ASP A 5 14.03 -15.99 18.46
N PHE A 6 15.34 -16.01 18.54
CA PHE A 6 16.20 -15.06 17.81
C PHE A 6 16.07 -15.16 16.27
N LYS A 7 15.82 -16.36 15.73
CA LYS A 7 15.60 -16.65 14.30
C LYS A 7 16.62 -16.00 13.37
N LEU A 8 17.90 -16.31 13.55
CA LEU A 8 18.97 -15.84 12.69
C LEU A 8 19.12 -16.74 11.46
N THR A 9 19.02 -16.15 10.27
CA THR A 9 19.36 -16.79 8.99
C THR A 9 19.72 -15.73 7.96
N TYR A 10 20.64 -16.04 7.07
CA TYR A 10 21.04 -15.18 5.95
C TYR A 10 20.26 -15.49 4.66
N GLN A 11 19.38 -16.45 4.69
CA GLN A 11 18.46 -16.71 3.59
C GLN A 11 17.59 -15.47 3.33
N TRP A 12 17.35 -15.15 2.09
CA TRP A 12 16.62 -13.94 1.65
C TRP A 12 17.34 -12.61 1.88
N LEU A 13 18.63 -12.64 2.23
CA LEU A 13 19.47 -11.44 2.26
C LEU A 13 20.29 -11.38 0.96
N TYR A 14 20.10 -10.32 0.19
CA TYR A 14 20.78 -10.12 -1.09
C TYR A 14 21.38 -8.73 -1.15
N TRP A 15 22.66 -8.63 -1.51
CA TRP A 15 23.39 -7.37 -1.69
C TRP A 15 23.56 -6.98 -3.16
N THR A 16 22.99 -7.75 -4.06
CA THR A 16 23.06 -7.53 -5.51
C THR A 16 21.69 -7.32 -6.09
N ALA A 17 21.61 -6.52 -7.18
CA ALA A 17 20.41 -6.37 -7.97
C ALA A 17 19.95 -7.74 -8.51
N PRO A 18 18.65 -7.91 -8.81
CA PRO A 18 18.16 -9.07 -9.53
C PRO A 18 18.74 -9.13 -10.96
N SER A 19 18.51 -10.26 -11.63
CA SER A 19 18.85 -10.43 -13.05
C SER A 19 18.14 -9.37 -13.92
N ASP A 20 18.78 -8.95 -15.01
CA ASP A 20 18.21 -8.00 -15.97
C ASP A 20 17.03 -8.59 -16.77
N GLU A 21 16.90 -9.93 -16.80
CA GLU A 21 15.77 -10.60 -17.44
C GLU A 21 14.56 -10.65 -16.49
N PRO A 22 13.48 -9.92 -16.82
CA PRO A 22 12.29 -9.95 -15.98
C PRO A 22 11.61 -11.32 -16.06
N PRO A 23 11.16 -11.90 -14.92
CA PRO A 23 10.38 -13.13 -14.93
C PRO A 23 9.09 -12.98 -15.74
N ALA A 24 8.49 -14.09 -16.11
CA ALA A 24 7.22 -14.09 -16.83
C ALA A 24 6.16 -13.26 -16.09
N THR A 25 5.38 -12.52 -16.86
CA THR A 25 4.28 -11.73 -16.31
C THR A 25 3.23 -12.66 -15.69
N PRO A 26 2.68 -12.36 -14.52
CA PRO A 26 1.62 -13.17 -13.93
C PRO A 26 0.45 -13.40 -14.91
N LYS A 27 -0.13 -14.59 -14.87
CA LYS A 27 -1.20 -15.00 -15.81
C LYS A 27 -2.36 -13.99 -15.77
N GLY A 28 -2.82 -13.59 -16.95
CA GLY A 28 -3.94 -12.64 -17.09
C GLY A 28 -3.55 -11.16 -16.89
N LEU A 29 -2.27 -10.88 -16.70
CA LEU A 29 -1.76 -9.52 -16.61
C LEU A 29 -0.87 -9.20 -17.80
N THR A 30 -0.75 -7.92 -18.12
CA THR A 30 0.14 -7.34 -19.16
C THR A 30 1.15 -6.44 -18.47
N ARG A 31 2.40 -6.51 -18.87
CA ARG A 31 3.48 -5.63 -18.41
C ARG A 31 3.66 -4.46 -19.36
N TYR A 32 3.70 -3.26 -18.78
CA TYR A 32 4.06 -2.02 -19.44
C TYR A 32 5.30 -1.42 -18.81
N TRP A 33 5.98 -0.57 -19.57
CA TRP A 33 7.14 0.18 -19.13
C TRP A 33 6.84 1.67 -19.23
N VAL A 34 7.09 2.40 -18.17
CA VAL A 34 6.97 3.85 -18.11
C VAL A 34 8.39 4.43 -18.00
N GLU A 35 8.74 5.26 -18.95
CA GLU A 35 10.05 5.94 -18.95
C GLU A 35 10.05 7.06 -17.92
N THR A 36 11.10 7.13 -17.10
CA THR A 36 11.37 8.21 -16.18
C THR A 36 12.78 8.76 -16.39
N PRO A 37 13.09 9.97 -15.97
CA PRO A 37 14.45 10.51 -16.07
C PRO A 37 15.53 9.66 -15.41
N SER A 38 15.14 8.80 -14.46
CA SER A 38 16.06 7.95 -13.72
C SER A 38 16.20 6.52 -14.30
N GLY A 39 15.24 6.09 -15.12
CA GLY A 39 15.15 4.75 -15.69
C GLY A 39 13.71 4.31 -15.85
N ARG A 40 13.50 3.20 -16.55
CA ARG A 40 12.15 2.67 -16.81
C ARG A 40 11.58 1.97 -15.57
N ILE A 41 10.30 2.16 -15.32
CA ILE A 41 9.56 1.50 -14.26
C ILE A 41 8.48 0.58 -14.82
N GLU A 42 8.26 -0.54 -14.12
CA GLU A 42 7.26 -1.54 -14.46
C GLU A 42 5.87 -1.09 -13.99
N VAL A 43 4.88 -1.27 -14.85
CA VAL A 43 3.46 -1.22 -14.51
C VAL A 43 2.80 -2.50 -14.99
N LEU A 44 2.23 -3.28 -14.08
CA LEU A 44 1.36 -4.41 -14.41
C LEU A 44 -0.08 -3.93 -14.56
N SER A 45 -0.81 -4.51 -15.52
CA SER A 45 -2.22 -4.20 -15.76
C SER A 45 -3.01 -5.46 -16.10
N ASN A 46 -4.29 -5.49 -15.73
CA ASN A 46 -5.26 -6.45 -16.24
C ASN A 46 -5.87 -6.02 -17.61
N GLN A 47 -5.39 -4.92 -18.18
CA GLN A 47 -5.81 -4.40 -19.48
C GLN A 47 -4.78 -4.72 -20.55
N GLY A 48 -5.26 -5.14 -21.74
CA GLY A 48 -4.44 -5.29 -22.93
C GLY A 48 -4.09 -3.97 -23.62
N ALA A 49 -3.70 -4.03 -24.89
CA ALA A 49 -3.31 -2.86 -25.69
C ALA A 49 -4.45 -1.82 -25.81
N ASN A 50 -5.71 -2.28 -25.87
CA ASN A 50 -6.88 -1.44 -25.93
C ASN A 50 -7.56 -1.42 -24.54
N PRO A 51 -7.30 -0.41 -23.72
CA PRO A 51 -7.86 -0.35 -22.38
C PRO A 51 -9.38 -0.07 -22.42
N ASN A 52 -10.12 -0.68 -21.48
CA ASN A 52 -11.50 -0.30 -21.23
C ASN A 52 -11.52 1.05 -20.48
N THR A 53 -12.04 2.08 -21.14
CA THR A 53 -12.11 3.46 -20.58
C THR A 53 -13.48 3.81 -20.00
N SER A 54 -14.44 2.88 -19.99
CA SER A 54 -15.79 3.13 -19.49
C SER A 54 -15.88 3.23 -17.95
N LYS A 55 -14.91 2.67 -17.25
CA LYS A 55 -14.86 2.63 -15.77
C LYS A 55 -13.62 3.35 -15.25
N THR A 56 -13.73 3.92 -14.06
CA THR A 56 -12.58 4.53 -13.36
C THR A 56 -11.47 3.51 -13.14
N PRO A 57 -10.23 3.75 -13.59
CA PRO A 57 -9.14 2.83 -13.36
C PRO A 57 -8.70 2.84 -11.90
N ILE A 58 -8.32 1.67 -11.36
CA ILE A 58 -7.69 1.56 -10.06
C ILE A 58 -6.17 1.56 -10.25
N PHE A 59 -5.48 2.41 -9.49
CA PHE A 59 -4.02 2.46 -9.49
C PHE A 59 -3.47 2.04 -8.12
N PHE A 60 -2.64 1.00 -8.11
CA PHE A 60 -2.09 0.39 -6.90
C PHE A 60 -0.64 0.78 -6.66
N ILE A 61 -0.31 1.18 -5.42
CA ILE A 61 1.07 1.40 -4.94
C ILE A 61 1.37 0.40 -3.82
N HIS A 62 2.42 -0.40 -4.01
CA HIS A 62 2.86 -1.42 -3.05
C HIS A 62 3.53 -0.80 -1.81
N GLY A 63 3.57 -1.56 -0.72
CA GLY A 63 4.35 -1.25 0.48
C GLY A 63 5.83 -1.63 0.37
N GLY A 64 6.57 -1.43 1.43
CA GLY A 64 7.96 -1.86 1.54
C GLY A 64 8.13 -3.35 1.23
N MET A 65 9.24 -3.75 0.63
CA MET A 65 9.56 -5.11 0.19
C MET A 65 8.64 -5.69 -0.90
N GLY A 66 7.58 -4.96 -1.30
CA GLY A 66 6.65 -5.37 -2.33
C GLY A 66 7.09 -4.93 -3.74
N SER A 67 6.23 -5.17 -4.70
CA SER A 67 6.24 -4.61 -6.05
C SER A 67 4.86 -4.80 -6.67
N ALA A 68 4.67 -4.50 -7.96
CA ALA A 68 3.38 -4.64 -8.63
C ALA A 68 2.74 -6.04 -8.48
N TRP A 69 3.54 -7.10 -8.35
CA TRP A 69 3.05 -8.47 -8.25
C TRP A 69 2.17 -8.74 -7.02
N VAL A 70 2.36 -8.00 -5.92
CA VAL A 70 1.55 -8.20 -4.70
C VAL A 70 0.06 -7.92 -4.92
N TRP A 71 -0.29 -7.27 -6.03
CA TRP A 71 -1.65 -6.92 -6.40
C TRP A 71 -2.29 -7.91 -7.39
N SER A 72 -1.58 -9.00 -7.75
CA SER A 72 -2.02 -9.92 -8.81
C SER A 72 -3.40 -10.52 -8.53
N GLU A 73 -3.69 -10.95 -7.31
CA GLU A 73 -4.98 -11.51 -6.91
C GLU A 73 -6.09 -10.47 -7.02
N TYR A 74 -5.85 -9.26 -6.51
CA TYR A 74 -6.80 -8.14 -6.60
C TYR A 74 -7.05 -7.76 -8.06
N MET A 75 -6.01 -7.61 -8.87
CA MET A 75 -6.15 -7.26 -10.29
C MET A 75 -6.93 -8.31 -11.07
N GLN A 76 -6.73 -9.60 -10.78
CA GLN A 76 -7.51 -10.70 -11.39
C GLN A 76 -8.96 -10.71 -10.89
N TYR A 77 -9.19 -10.40 -9.62
CA TYR A 77 -10.54 -10.24 -9.07
C TYR A 77 -11.30 -9.09 -9.78
N PHE A 78 -10.68 -7.93 -9.88
CA PHE A 78 -11.28 -6.77 -10.55
C PHE A 78 -11.45 -6.97 -12.05
N ALA A 79 -10.59 -7.76 -12.70
CA ALA A 79 -10.77 -8.15 -14.12
C ALA A 79 -12.10 -8.87 -14.37
N LYS A 80 -12.53 -9.74 -13.42
CA LYS A 80 -13.84 -10.42 -13.51
C LYS A 80 -15.04 -9.48 -13.41
N HIS A 81 -14.81 -8.25 -12.99
CA HIS A 81 -15.83 -7.19 -12.89
C HIS A 81 -15.63 -6.06 -13.91
N ASP A 82 -14.81 -6.28 -14.94
CA ASP A 82 -14.48 -5.31 -16.00
C ASP A 82 -13.92 -3.98 -15.45
N ILE A 83 -13.25 -4.01 -14.31
CA ILE A 83 -12.62 -2.82 -13.70
C ILE A 83 -11.15 -2.79 -14.11
N PRO A 84 -10.69 -1.72 -14.80
CA PRO A 84 -9.30 -1.58 -15.19
C PRO A 84 -8.40 -1.34 -13.98
N CYS A 85 -7.30 -2.10 -13.90
CA CYS A 85 -6.35 -2.03 -12.80
C CYS A 85 -4.93 -1.87 -13.32
N TYR A 86 -4.15 -1.06 -12.61
CA TYR A 86 -2.73 -0.82 -12.85
C TYR A 86 -1.97 -0.86 -11.53
N ALA A 87 -0.84 -1.54 -11.50
CA ALA A 87 0.02 -1.63 -10.32
C ALA A 87 1.47 -1.28 -10.69
N VAL A 88 2.05 -0.32 -10.00
CA VAL A 88 3.43 0.10 -10.23
C VAL A 88 4.42 -0.72 -9.41
N SER A 89 5.58 -1.03 -9.98
CA SER A 89 6.81 -1.34 -9.25
C SER A 89 7.67 -0.07 -9.20
N LEU A 90 7.95 0.44 -8.00
CA LEU A 90 8.81 1.60 -7.83
C LEU A 90 10.27 1.24 -8.16
N ARG A 91 11.16 2.24 -8.36
CA ARG A 91 12.60 1.98 -8.57
C ARG A 91 13.16 1.04 -7.50
N GLY A 92 14.02 0.14 -7.90
CA GLY A 92 14.60 -0.87 -7.01
C GLY A 92 13.65 -1.99 -6.62
N HIS A 93 12.41 -2.01 -7.13
CA HIS A 93 11.40 -3.02 -6.83
C HIS A 93 10.92 -3.73 -8.10
N GLY A 94 10.53 -4.99 -7.96
CA GLY A 94 10.03 -5.81 -9.06
C GLY A 94 10.99 -5.86 -10.24
N ASN A 95 10.50 -5.51 -11.43
CA ASN A 95 11.29 -5.45 -12.65
C ASN A 95 11.64 -4.02 -13.08
N SER A 96 11.33 -3.01 -12.27
CA SER A 96 11.77 -1.64 -12.50
C SER A 96 13.29 -1.55 -12.43
N TRP A 97 13.86 -0.50 -13.01
CA TRP A 97 15.30 -0.31 -12.94
C TRP A 97 15.81 -0.33 -11.49
N HIS A 98 16.98 -0.92 -11.28
CA HIS A 98 17.54 -1.12 -9.96
C HIS A 98 18.77 -0.21 -9.74
N PRO A 99 18.72 0.71 -8.77
CA PRO A 99 19.92 1.33 -8.25
C PRO A 99 20.85 0.26 -7.65
N SER A 100 22.15 0.56 -7.54
CA SER A 100 23.05 -0.30 -6.75
C SER A 100 22.53 -0.43 -5.31
N TYR A 101 22.89 -1.51 -4.63
CA TYR A 101 22.51 -1.76 -3.23
C TYR A 101 22.71 -0.51 -2.35
N PHE A 102 23.91 0.08 -2.37
CA PHE A 102 24.22 1.25 -1.57
C PHE A 102 23.29 2.43 -1.89
N ARG A 103 23.05 2.70 -3.18
CA ARG A 103 22.17 3.82 -3.60
C ARG A 103 20.72 3.56 -3.21
N MET A 104 20.24 2.33 -3.37
CA MET A 104 18.86 1.99 -2.99
C MET A 104 18.66 2.11 -1.49
N VAL A 105 19.51 1.46 -0.70
CA VAL A 105 19.33 1.34 0.75
C VAL A 105 19.55 2.67 1.48
N TYR A 106 20.59 3.42 1.12
CA TYR A 106 21.04 4.58 1.88
C TYR A 106 20.77 5.94 1.23
N LEU A 107 20.48 6.00 -0.05
CA LEU A 107 20.33 7.27 -0.78
C LEU A 107 18.98 7.45 -1.48
N THR A 108 18.20 6.39 -1.67
CA THR A 108 16.87 6.51 -2.28
C THR A 108 15.90 7.12 -1.27
N THR A 109 15.38 8.29 -1.61
CA THR A 109 14.49 9.05 -0.75
C THR A 109 13.02 8.75 -1.05
N ARG A 110 12.12 9.07 -0.12
CA ARG A 110 10.66 9.08 -0.38
C ARG A 110 10.32 9.91 -1.61
N ARG A 111 10.97 11.09 -1.80
CA ARG A 111 10.75 11.95 -2.97
C ARG A 111 11.03 11.20 -4.28
N SER A 112 12.15 10.48 -4.35
CA SER A 112 12.49 9.70 -5.54
C SER A 112 11.44 8.63 -5.86
N LEU A 113 10.91 7.96 -4.83
CA LEU A 113 9.82 6.97 -4.98
C LEU A 113 8.49 7.64 -5.37
N THR A 114 8.24 8.83 -4.83
CA THR A 114 7.10 9.68 -5.23
C THR A 114 7.15 10.04 -6.71
N ASP A 115 8.32 10.44 -7.22
CA ASP A 115 8.50 10.82 -8.62
C ASP A 115 8.15 9.66 -9.57
N ASP A 116 8.53 8.43 -9.23
CA ASP A 116 8.16 7.23 -9.98
C ASP A 116 6.65 6.98 -9.95
N ALA A 117 6.05 7.01 -8.77
CA ALA A 117 4.61 6.77 -8.62
C ALA A 117 3.78 7.82 -9.38
N VAL A 118 4.17 9.11 -9.31
CA VAL A 118 3.50 10.20 -10.03
C VAL A 118 3.64 10.03 -11.54
N ALA A 119 4.81 9.62 -12.04
CA ALA A 119 5.01 9.34 -13.47
C ALA A 119 4.07 8.23 -13.95
N ALA A 120 3.96 7.14 -13.18
CA ALA A 120 3.08 6.03 -13.51
C ALA A 120 1.59 6.42 -13.41
N ILE A 121 1.17 7.20 -12.39
CA ILE A 121 -0.20 7.70 -12.27
C ILE A 121 -0.57 8.53 -13.50
N LYS A 122 0.27 9.49 -13.89
CA LYS A 122 0.04 10.34 -15.08
C LYS A 122 -0.07 9.51 -16.34
N TRP A 123 0.85 8.56 -16.55
CA TRP A 123 0.79 7.64 -17.69
C TRP A 123 -0.53 6.86 -17.77
N VAL A 124 -1.05 6.39 -16.61
CA VAL A 124 -2.35 5.69 -16.58
C VAL A 124 -3.50 6.66 -16.86
N GLN A 125 -3.49 7.85 -16.27
CA GLN A 125 -4.53 8.86 -16.48
C GLN A 125 -4.61 9.30 -17.95
N GLU A 126 -3.46 9.52 -18.60
CA GLU A 126 -3.38 9.83 -20.03
C GLU A 126 -3.91 8.67 -20.88
N ARG A 127 -3.50 7.43 -20.57
CA ARG A 127 -3.93 6.23 -21.29
C ARG A 127 -5.42 5.95 -21.15
N GLN A 128 -6.02 6.24 -20.00
CA GLN A 128 -7.43 5.99 -19.69
C GLN A 128 -8.33 7.21 -19.97
N GLY A 129 -7.76 8.39 -20.16
CA GLY A 129 -8.50 9.63 -20.33
C GLY A 129 -9.31 10.04 -19.08
N SER A 130 -8.94 9.55 -17.89
CA SER A 130 -9.68 9.80 -16.65
C SER A 130 -8.78 9.73 -15.43
N GLU A 131 -9.21 10.37 -14.33
CA GLU A 131 -8.58 10.22 -13.02
C GLU A 131 -8.71 8.78 -12.49
N VAL A 132 -7.77 8.36 -11.67
CA VAL A 132 -7.75 7.03 -11.06
C VAL A 132 -8.39 7.02 -9.68
N MET A 133 -8.85 5.86 -9.21
CA MET A 133 -8.94 5.55 -7.78
C MET A 133 -7.55 5.08 -7.32
N LEU A 134 -6.97 5.80 -6.36
CA LEU A 134 -5.63 5.48 -5.84
C LEU A 134 -5.72 4.53 -4.66
N VAL A 135 -4.99 3.42 -4.72
CA VAL A 135 -4.93 2.42 -3.65
C VAL A 135 -3.49 2.24 -3.21
N GLY A 136 -3.20 2.48 -1.93
CA GLY A 136 -1.86 2.33 -1.38
C GLY A 136 -1.83 1.39 -0.19
N HIS A 137 -0.89 0.44 -0.19
CA HIS A 137 -0.66 -0.48 0.92
C HIS A 137 0.55 -0.06 1.76
N SER A 138 0.43 -0.12 3.09
CA SER A 138 1.57 0.09 4.00
C SER A 138 2.31 1.41 3.72
N SER A 139 3.62 1.37 3.49
CA SER A 139 4.43 2.53 3.08
C SER A 139 3.98 3.15 1.75
N GLY A 140 3.40 2.35 0.82
CA GLY A 140 2.77 2.86 -0.39
C GLY A 140 1.51 3.67 -0.11
N GLY A 141 0.75 3.32 0.93
CA GLY A 141 -0.34 4.15 1.43
C GLY A 141 0.16 5.48 2.02
N GLY A 142 1.29 5.46 2.72
CA GLY A 142 1.97 6.69 3.16
C GLY A 142 2.43 7.53 1.96
N LEU A 143 2.98 6.89 0.92
CA LEU A 143 3.39 7.57 -0.31
C LEU A 143 2.19 8.21 -1.02
N SER A 144 1.07 7.51 -1.13
CA SER A 144 -0.19 8.02 -1.70
C SER A 144 -0.66 9.28 -0.99
N GLN A 145 -0.67 9.27 0.34
CA GLN A 145 -1.00 10.45 1.16
C GLN A 145 -0.03 11.60 0.91
N SER A 146 1.28 11.33 0.77
CA SER A 146 2.30 12.35 0.48
C SER A 146 2.09 12.98 -0.90
N ILE A 147 1.80 12.18 -1.93
CA ILE A 147 1.52 12.63 -3.31
C ILE A 147 0.33 13.58 -3.32
N LEU A 148 -0.79 13.17 -2.73
CA LEU A 148 -2.01 13.96 -2.70
C LEU A 148 -1.85 15.22 -1.82
N SER A 149 -1.19 15.11 -0.67
CA SER A 149 -0.93 16.24 0.21
C SER A 149 -0.05 17.33 -0.44
N ALA A 150 0.82 16.92 -1.37
CA ALA A 150 1.65 17.84 -2.16
C ALA A 150 0.98 18.34 -3.46
N GLY A 151 -0.25 17.92 -3.75
CA GLY A 151 -0.97 18.30 -4.98
C GLY A 151 -0.33 17.77 -6.27
N GLN A 152 0.44 16.68 -6.20
CA GLN A 152 1.17 16.13 -7.35
C GLN A 152 0.30 15.25 -8.26
N ALA A 153 -0.86 14.81 -7.76
CA ALA A 153 -1.87 14.10 -8.51
C ALA A 153 -3.27 14.45 -7.99
N HIS A 154 -4.28 14.34 -8.87
CA HIS A 154 -5.69 14.39 -8.53
C HIS A 154 -6.32 13.02 -8.82
N VAL A 155 -7.25 12.58 -7.96
CA VAL A 155 -7.83 11.24 -8.00
C VAL A 155 -9.33 11.26 -7.69
N LYS A 156 -10.07 10.23 -8.08
CA LYS A 156 -11.51 10.10 -7.78
C LYS A 156 -11.78 9.51 -6.39
N GLY A 157 -10.82 8.84 -5.81
CA GLY A 157 -10.94 8.22 -4.49
C GLY A 157 -9.60 7.72 -4.00
N LEU A 158 -9.49 7.51 -2.70
CA LEU A 158 -8.29 7.02 -2.03
C LEU A 158 -8.63 5.83 -1.13
N ALA A 159 -7.93 4.69 -1.32
CA ALA A 159 -8.00 3.57 -0.39
C ALA A 159 -6.64 3.31 0.25
N LEU A 160 -6.62 3.22 1.57
CA LEU A 160 -5.46 3.08 2.43
C LEU A 160 -5.52 1.69 3.12
N LEU A 161 -4.78 0.73 2.56
CA LEU A 161 -4.77 -0.66 2.99
C LEU A 161 -3.62 -0.89 3.98
N GLY A 162 -3.92 -1.09 5.27
CA GLY A 162 -2.89 -1.21 6.30
C GLY A 162 -1.83 -0.11 6.18
N ALA A 163 -2.26 1.12 5.89
CA ALA A 163 -1.38 2.18 5.43
C ALA A 163 -0.63 2.89 6.56
N VAL A 164 0.62 3.27 6.29
CA VAL A 164 1.37 4.19 7.17
C VAL A 164 0.61 5.50 7.29
N PRO A 165 0.27 5.95 8.51
CA PRO A 165 -0.56 7.14 8.70
C PRO A 165 0.21 8.44 8.41
N GLY A 166 -0.47 9.38 7.75
CA GLY A 166 0.11 10.68 7.38
C GLY A 166 0.51 11.57 8.55
N PHE A 167 -0.01 11.30 9.74
CA PHE A 167 0.39 11.96 10.98
C PHE A 167 1.66 11.38 11.61
N GLY A 168 2.29 10.38 10.99
CA GLY A 168 3.57 9.79 11.40
C GLY A 168 3.46 8.33 11.83
N SER A 169 4.56 7.59 11.64
CA SER A 169 4.63 6.13 11.82
C SER A 169 5.36 5.67 13.09
N TYR A 170 5.65 6.55 14.03
CA TYR A 170 6.38 6.18 15.25
C TYR A 170 5.72 5.00 15.99
N GLY A 171 4.39 5.02 16.14
CA GLY A 171 3.63 3.93 16.77
C GLY A 171 3.75 2.59 16.04
N VAL A 172 3.92 2.59 14.72
CA VAL A 172 4.10 1.38 13.90
C VAL A 172 5.41 0.67 14.28
N TYR A 173 6.49 1.42 14.41
CA TYR A 173 7.80 0.85 14.79
C TYR A 173 7.86 0.45 16.26
N ALA A 174 7.15 1.17 17.13
CA ALA A 174 6.97 0.74 18.53
C ALA A 174 6.25 -0.62 18.59
N ASN A 175 5.18 -0.81 17.82
CA ASN A 175 4.51 -2.11 17.70
C ASN A 175 5.46 -3.19 17.18
N TRP A 176 6.26 -2.88 16.14
CA TRP A 176 7.23 -3.84 15.62
C TRP A 176 8.22 -4.29 16.69
N ALA A 177 8.81 -3.36 17.44
CA ALA A 177 9.71 -3.68 18.52
C ALA A 177 9.06 -4.53 19.64
N MET A 178 7.75 -4.39 19.87
CA MET A 178 7.02 -5.20 20.85
C MET A 178 6.86 -6.65 20.42
N PHE A 179 6.51 -6.94 19.16
CA PHE A 179 6.34 -8.32 18.71
C PHE A 179 7.64 -8.96 18.21
N ASP A 180 8.66 -8.17 17.88
CA ASP A 180 10.00 -8.64 17.50
C ASP A 180 11.10 -7.92 18.30
N PRO A 181 11.30 -8.25 19.59
CA PRO A 181 12.26 -7.58 20.45
C PRO A 181 13.72 -7.80 20.02
N TRP A 182 13.98 -8.81 19.20
CA TRP A 182 15.32 -9.11 18.65
C TRP A 182 15.64 -8.35 17.36
N PHE A 183 14.72 -7.56 16.85
CA PHE A 183 14.85 -6.82 15.61
C PHE A 183 16.21 -6.09 15.48
N ALA A 184 16.54 -5.22 16.46
CA ALA A 184 17.75 -4.41 16.38
C ALA A 184 19.04 -5.25 16.47
N VAL A 185 19.03 -6.28 17.34
CA VAL A 185 20.17 -7.20 17.50
C VAL A 185 20.39 -7.99 16.22
N ARG A 186 19.32 -8.52 15.63
CA ARG A 186 19.39 -9.26 14.36
C ARG A 186 19.84 -8.36 13.21
N MET A 187 19.38 -7.12 13.14
CA MET A 187 19.84 -6.13 12.16
C MET A 187 21.36 -5.94 12.22
N LEU A 188 21.94 -5.86 13.42
CA LEU A 188 23.38 -5.75 13.60
C LEU A 188 24.13 -6.98 13.03
N PHE A 189 23.68 -8.21 13.36
CA PHE A 189 24.28 -9.44 12.81
C PHE A 189 24.14 -9.57 11.30
N HIS A 190 23.09 -8.99 10.71
CA HIS A 190 22.86 -8.95 9.28
C HIS A 190 23.51 -7.74 8.58
N GLY A 191 24.46 -7.05 9.23
CA GLY A 191 25.17 -5.92 8.64
C GLY A 191 24.24 -4.77 8.21
N TRP A 192 23.17 -4.54 8.98
CA TRP A 192 22.13 -3.54 8.67
C TRP A 192 21.42 -3.80 7.33
N HIS A 193 21.27 -5.06 6.94
CA HIS A 193 20.51 -5.38 5.74
C HIS A 193 19.02 -5.08 5.94
N PRO A 194 18.34 -4.33 5.03
CA PRO A 194 16.96 -3.90 5.22
C PRO A 194 15.94 -5.05 5.27
N ASN A 195 16.26 -6.22 4.69
CA ASN A 195 15.40 -7.40 4.74
C ASN A 195 15.61 -8.26 6.00
N SER A 196 16.48 -7.83 6.91
CA SER A 196 16.72 -8.54 8.18
C SER A 196 15.42 -8.89 8.94
N PRO A 197 14.43 -7.98 9.02
CA PRO A 197 13.15 -8.26 9.70
C PRO A 197 12.32 -9.37 9.06
N LEU A 198 12.57 -9.69 7.80
CA LEU A 198 11.83 -10.67 7.00
C LEU A 198 12.70 -11.86 6.56
N SER A 199 13.90 -11.98 7.11
CA SER A 199 14.90 -12.98 6.70
C SER A 199 14.52 -14.42 7.01
N HIS A 200 13.55 -14.66 7.89
CA HIS A 200 13.08 -16.00 8.27
C HIS A 200 11.56 -16.12 8.01
N PRO A 201 11.04 -17.28 7.55
CA PRO A 201 9.60 -17.45 7.30
C PRO A 201 8.71 -17.13 8.50
N PHE A 202 9.16 -17.53 9.69
CA PHE A 202 8.46 -17.17 10.93
C PHE A 202 8.34 -15.64 11.12
N LEU A 203 9.42 -14.89 10.89
CA LEU A 203 9.41 -13.42 11.01
C LEU A 203 8.51 -12.78 9.95
N ALA A 204 8.59 -13.26 8.71
CA ALA A 204 7.74 -12.78 7.63
C ALA A 204 6.25 -13.07 7.91
N LYS A 205 5.93 -14.28 8.41
CA LYS A 205 4.56 -14.61 8.82
C LYS A 205 4.09 -13.70 9.95
N GLN A 206 4.90 -13.56 11.00
CA GLN A 206 4.56 -12.76 12.18
C GLN A 206 4.30 -11.28 11.85
N ALA A 207 5.09 -10.72 10.93
CA ALA A 207 4.97 -9.33 10.54
C ALA A 207 3.82 -9.07 9.55
N PHE A 208 3.61 -9.99 8.58
CA PHE A 208 2.79 -9.70 7.41
C PHE A 208 1.46 -10.43 7.33
N PHE A 209 1.31 -11.56 8.00
CA PHE A 209 0.16 -12.43 7.75
C PHE A 209 -0.62 -12.78 9.01
N GLY A 210 -1.87 -13.14 8.81
CA GLY A 210 -2.72 -13.69 9.85
C GLY A 210 -2.31 -15.14 10.22
N ASP A 211 -2.82 -15.60 11.33
CA ASP A 211 -2.42 -16.90 11.91
C ASP A 211 -2.73 -18.09 11.00
N GLN A 212 -3.75 -17.99 10.14
CA GLN A 212 -4.16 -19.05 9.21
C GLN A 212 -3.25 -19.18 7.98
N MET A 213 -2.33 -18.24 7.74
CA MET A 213 -1.44 -18.27 6.58
C MET A 213 -0.51 -19.48 6.64
N PRO A 214 -0.55 -20.41 5.65
CA PRO A 214 0.31 -21.57 5.65
C PRO A 214 1.76 -21.21 5.34
N GLU A 215 2.72 -21.88 5.96
CA GLU A 215 4.15 -21.61 5.78
C GLU A 215 4.60 -21.69 4.31
N SER A 216 4.03 -22.64 3.55
CA SER A 216 4.32 -22.76 2.11
C SER A 216 3.95 -21.50 1.31
N ALA A 217 2.89 -20.80 1.71
CA ALA A 217 2.50 -19.53 1.08
C ALA A 217 3.43 -18.38 1.53
N VAL A 218 3.86 -18.36 2.80
CA VAL A 218 4.88 -17.41 3.28
C VAL A 218 6.19 -17.58 2.51
N LEU A 219 6.65 -18.81 2.30
CA LEU A 219 7.86 -19.10 1.51
C LEU A 219 7.72 -18.65 0.05
N ARG A 220 6.54 -18.85 -0.56
CA ARG A 220 6.29 -18.33 -1.92
C ARG A 220 6.34 -16.80 -1.95
N PHE A 221 5.73 -16.14 -0.96
CA PHE A 221 5.77 -14.69 -0.82
C PHE A 221 7.22 -14.17 -0.69
N GLN A 222 8.04 -14.77 0.19
CA GLN A 222 9.44 -14.38 0.36
C GLN A 222 10.28 -14.50 -0.92
N LYS A 223 9.99 -15.48 -1.79
CA LYS A 223 10.67 -15.62 -3.10
C LYS A 223 10.42 -14.45 -4.03
N HIS A 224 9.28 -13.78 -3.90
CA HIS A 224 8.88 -12.64 -4.72
C HIS A 224 9.10 -11.30 -4.02
N ALA A 225 9.40 -11.31 -2.72
CA ALA A 225 9.72 -10.09 -1.99
C ALA A 225 10.94 -9.40 -2.59
N ASN A 226 10.98 -8.08 -2.49
CA ASN A 226 12.10 -7.32 -3.03
C ASN A 226 13.42 -7.68 -2.33
N ARG A 227 14.54 -7.62 -3.05
CA ARG A 227 15.85 -8.03 -2.55
C ARG A 227 16.37 -7.11 -1.45
N TYR A 228 16.11 -5.82 -1.55
CA TYR A 228 16.50 -4.82 -0.55
C TYR A 228 15.59 -3.60 -0.65
N GLU A 229 15.56 -2.80 0.41
CA GLU A 229 14.65 -1.67 0.58
C GLU A 229 15.40 -0.41 1.01
N SER A 230 14.82 0.75 0.78
CA SER A 230 15.36 2.03 1.25
C SER A 230 15.09 2.22 2.75
N PHE A 231 16.11 2.55 3.53
CA PHE A 231 15.94 3.03 4.90
C PHE A 231 15.36 4.43 4.98
N LEU A 232 15.62 5.27 3.98
CA LEU A 232 15.14 6.65 4.00
C LEU A 232 13.63 6.75 3.76
N TRP A 233 13.02 5.74 3.11
CA TRP A 233 11.57 5.72 2.91
C TRP A 233 10.82 5.70 4.25
N PRO A 234 10.95 4.66 5.10
CA PRO A 234 10.30 4.61 6.40
C PRO A 234 10.73 5.75 7.34
N ILE A 235 12.02 6.09 7.39
CA ILE A 235 12.53 7.15 8.27
C ILE A 235 11.86 8.49 7.95
N SER A 236 11.64 8.81 6.67
CA SER A 236 10.99 10.06 6.25
C SER A 236 9.51 10.17 6.61
N MET A 237 8.89 9.07 7.05
CA MET A 237 7.49 9.01 7.46
C MET A 237 7.30 8.86 8.98
N MET A 238 8.36 8.88 9.76
CA MET A 238 8.24 8.75 11.22
C MET A 238 7.53 9.95 11.87
N ARG A 239 7.72 11.14 11.34
CA ARG A 239 7.03 12.37 11.77
C ARG A 239 5.86 12.69 10.84
N PRO A 240 4.92 13.58 11.21
CA PRO A 240 3.85 14.01 10.32
C PRO A 240 4.40 14.47 8.96
N PHE A 241 3.82 13.95 7.87
CA PHE A 241 4.31 14.20 6.51
C PHE A 241 3.19 14.50 5.51
N SER A 242 1.93 14.44 5.92
CA SER A 242 0.79 14.82 5.08
C SER A 242 -0.27 15.61 5.88
N SER A 243 -1.02 16.44 5.17
CA SER A 243 -2.16 17.20 5.68
C SER A 243 -3.46 16.55 5.22
N ALA A 244 -4.38 16.26 6.14
CA ALA A 244 -5.70 15.72 5.78
C ALA A 244 -6.43 16.66 4.81
N ALA A 245 -6.41 17.97 5.07
CA ALA A 245 -7.06 18.96 4.23
C ALA A 245 -6.52 18.94 2.79
N ASN A 246 -5.19 18.91 2.62
CA ASN A 246 -4.59 18.88 1.29
C ASN A 246 -4.88 17.58 0.55
N VAL A 247 -4.82 16.42 1.25
CA VAL A 247 -5.19 15.12 0.66
C VAL A 247 -6.63 15.15 0.16
N ILE A 248 -7.57 15.62 1.00
CA ILE A 248 -8.99 15.71 0.67
C ILE A 248 -9.21 16.65 -0.53
N SER A 249 -8.50 17.78 -0.57
CA SER A 249 -8.60 18.75 -1.68
C SER A 249 -8.05 18.21 -3.01
N SER A 250 -7.26 17.15 -2.99
CA SER A 250 -6.74 16.47 -4.19
C SER A 250 -7.64 15.30 -4.66
N ILE A 251 -8.78 15.08 -4.00
CA ILE A 251 -9.78 14.07 -4.36
C ILE A 251 -10.99 14.76 -4.96
N ALA A 252 -11.38 14.35 -6.17
CA ALA A 252 -12.51 14.91 -6.89
C ALA A 252 -13.83 14.20 -6.54
N GLY A 253 -14.96 14.84 -6.90
CA GLY A 253 -16.27 14.21 -6.88
C GLY A 253 -16.88 14.03 -5.49
N TRP A 254 -16.47 14.82 -4.52
CA TRP A 254 -17.17 14.90 -3.23
C TRP A 254 -18.66 15.27 -3.44
N GLY A 255 -19.48 14.79 -2.58
CA GLY A 255 -20.91 15.02 -2.66
C GLY A 255 -21.62 14.22 -1.57
N SER A 256 -22.29 13.16 -1.97
CA SER A 256 -23.01 12.29 -1.04
C SER A 256 -22.30 11.00 -0.65
N SER A 257 -21.19 10.65 -1.31
CA SER A 257 -20.43 9.42 -1.05
C SER A 257 -19.11 9.69 -0.32
N GLU A 258 -18.63 8.71 0.40
CA GLU A 258 -17.30 8.69 0.96
C GLU A 258 -16.27 8.49 -0.17
N ARG A 259 -15.16 9.22 -0.11
CA ARG A 259 -14.08 9.17 -1.11
C ARG A 259 -12.77 8.66 -0.55
N ILE A 260 -12.70 8.41 0.76
CA ILE A 260 -11.55 7.81 1.42
C ILE A 260 -12.00 6.50 2.06
N MET A 261 -11.22 5.44 1.85
CA MET A 261 -11.35 4.16 2.55
C MET A 261 -10.09 3.89 3.37
N VAL A 262 -10.28 3.46 4.61
CA VAL A 262 -9.25 2.84 5.45
C VAL A 262 -9.63 1.39 5.61
N LEU A 263 -8.79 0.46 5.14
CA LEU A 263 -9.02 -0.99 5.19
C LEU A 263 -7.84 -1.66 5.86
N ALA A 264 -8.07 -2.51 6.85
CA ALA A 264 -7.00 -3.19 7.57
C ALA A 264 -7.39 -4.62 7.97
N GLY A 265 -6.40 -5.47 8.17
CA GLY A 265 -6.59 -6.81 8.73
C GLY A 265 -6.78 -6.75 10.25
N THR A 266 -7.68 -7.59 10.79
CA THR A 266 -7.90 -7.62 12.24
C THR A 266 -6.73 -8.24 13.02
N GLN A 267 -5.81 -8.93 12.33
CA GLN A 267 -4.59 -9.50 12.92
C GLN A 267 -3.31 -8.73 12.52
N ASP A 268 -3.45 -7.53 11.97
CA ASP A 268 -2.31 -6.66 11.69
C ASP A 268 -1.65 -6.19 12.98
N LYS A 269 -0.42 -6.64 13.22
CA LYS A 269 0.36 -6.34 14.43
C LYS A 269 1.10 -5.01 14.33
N MET A 270 1.28 -4.48 13.12
CA MET A 270 1.95 -3.20 12.87
C MET A 270 0.94 -2.06 12.83
N MET A 271 -0.02 -2.15 11.94
CA MET A 271 -1.11 -1.18 11.75
C MET A 271 -2.31 -1.61 12.57
N THR A 272 -2.15 -1.60 13.88
CA THR A 272 -3.15 -2.08 14.84
C THR A 272 -4.50 -1.36 14.68
N HIS A 273 -5.56 -1.95 15.24
CA HIS A 273 -6.90 -1.36 15.28
C HIS A 273 -6.87 0.12 15.70
N HIS A 274 -6.11 0.43 16.76
CA HIS A 274 -5.97 1.80 17.25
C HIS A 274 -5.37 2.76 16.21
N ILE A 275 -4.29 2.35 15.50
CA ILE A 275 -3.65 3.18 14.48
C ILE A 275 -4.60 3.42 13.30
N MET A 276 -5.31 2.39 12.84
CA MET A 276 -6.18 2.51 11.67
C MET A 276 -7.46 3.29 11.99
N SER A 277 -8.03 3.12 13.19
CA SER A 277 -9.14 3.97 13.66
C SER A 277 -8.73 5.43 13.77
N ASN A 278 -7.52 5.72 14.27
CA ASN A 278 -6.99 7.08 14.31
C ASN A 278 -6.75 7.65 12.90
N LEU A 279 -6.36 6.82 11.93
CA LEU A 279 -6.21 7.26 10.53
C LEU A 279 -7.57 7.65 9.92
N ALA A 280 -8.61 6.87 10.18
CA ALA A 280 -9.97 7.22 9.77
C ALA A 280 -10.43 8.52 10.45
N ALA A 281 -10.22 8.66 11.76
CA ALA A 281 -10.56 9.87 12.53
C ALA A 281 -9.80 11.11 12.03
N PHE A 282 -8.52 10.97 11.67
CA PHE A 282 -7.71 12.04 11.09
C PHE A 282 -8.33 12.62 9.82
N TYR A 283 -8.78 11.77 8.91
CA TYR A 283 -9.43 12.22 7.68
C TYR A 283 -10.85 12.73 7.90
N ARG A 284 -11.64 12.12 8.79
CA ARG A 284 -12.97 12.60 9.16
C ARG A 284 -12.92 14.02 9.70
N LYS A 285 -12.01 14.26 10.63
CA LYS A 285 -11.79 15.61 11.19
C LYS A 285 -11.44 16.62 10.11
N GLY A 286 -10.47 16.28 9.22
CA GLY A 286 -10.10 17.17 8.13
C GLY A 286 -11.26 17.42 7.14
N PHE A 287 -12.09 16.44 6.87
CA PHE A 287 -13.29 16.57 6.05
C PHE A 287 -14.31 17.52 6.69
N GLU A 288 -14.63 17.33 7.97
CA GLU A 288 -15.56 18.17 8.71
C GLU A 288 -15.09 19.64 8.78
N GLU A 289 -13.79 19.85 9.00
CA GLU A 289 -13.18 21.19 9.00
C GLU A 289 -13.29 21.87 7.63
N LEU A 290 -13.09 21.14 6.53
CA LEU A 290 -13.22 21.71 5.19
C LEU A 290 -14.68 22.04 4.82
N VAL A 291 -15.63 21.17 5.18
CA VAL A 291 -17.06 21.38 4.92
C VAL A 291 -17.58 22.55 5.76
N SER A 292 -17.30 22.59 7.06
CA SER A 292 -17.73 23.68 7.94
C SER A 292 -17.10 25.02 7.55
N GLY A 293 -15.84 24.99 7.08
CA GLY A 293 -15.14 26.15 6.52
C GLY A 293 -15.56 26.55 5.11
N LYS A 294 -16.57 25.88 4.51
CA LYS A 294 -17.06 26.11 3.14
C LYS A 294 -15.94 26.01 2.07
N LYS A 295 -14.92 25.18 2.34
CA LYS A 295 -13.81 24.90 1.41
C LYS A 295 -14.03 23.62 0.61
N LEU A 296 -15.04 22.84 0.96
CA LEU A 296 -15.42 21.61 0.28
C LEU A 296 -16.97 21.58 0.13
N ASP A 297 -17.43 21.41 -1.11
CA ASP A 297 -18.87 21.25 -1.40
C ASP A 297 -19.27 19.79 -1.17
N ALA A 298 -19.58 19.48 0.07
CA ALA A 298 -20.01 18.17 0.53
C ALA A 298 -20.87 18.30 1.80
N LYS A 299 -21.46 17.18 2.21
CA LYS A 299 -22.27 17.13 3.43
C LYS A 299 -21.60 16.27 4.50
N VAL A 300 -21.48 16.78 5.70
CA VAL A 300 -21.10 15.99 6.87
C VAL A 300 -22.22 14.99 7.17
N LYS A 301 -21.87 13.72 7.26
CA LYS A 301 -22.75 12.63 7.67
C LYS A 301 -22.26 12.05 8.98
N ALA A 302 -23.16 11.75 9.89
CA ALA A 302 -22.81 11.01 11.10
C ALA A 302 -22.19 9.66 10.76
N VAL A 303 -21.15 9.29 11.51
CA VAL A 303 -20.53 7.97 11.39
C VAL A 303 -21.52 6.91 11.86
N LYS A 304 -21.74 5.89 11.04
CA LYS A 304 -22.67 4.78 11.31
C LYS A 304 -22.00 3.44 10.99
N PRO A 305 -22.30 2.39 11.78
CA PRO A 305 -21.93 1.03 11.42
C PRO A 305 -22.46 0.66 10.03
N LEU A 306 -21.73 -0.21 9.35
CA LEU A 306 -22.17 -0.82 8.08
C LEU A 306 -22.80 -2.18 8.37
N ASP A 307 -24.09 -2.30 8.13
CA ASP A 307 -24.82 -3.55 8.31
C ASP A 307 -24.37 -4.62 7.32
N GLY A 308 -24.17 -5.85 7.81
CA GLY A 308 -23.79 -7.01 6.98
C GLY A 308 -22.32 -7.08 6.55
N GLU A 309 -21.49 -6.09 6.90
CA GLU A 309 -20.07 -6.08 6.51
C GLU A 309 -19.18 -6.96 7.41
N GLY A 310 -19.67 -7.33 8.58
CA GLY A 310 -18.93 -8.12 9.59
C GLY A 310 -17.79 -7.33 10.25
N GLY A 311 -17.80 -7.31 11.58
CA GLY A 311 -16.85 -6.53 12.38
C GLY A 311 -17.30 -5.08 12.62
N ASP A 312 -16.33 -4.21 12.90
CA ASP A 312 -16.55 -2.81 13.28
C ASP A 312 -16.46 -1.89 12.05
N ASP A 313 -16.94 -2.34 10.89
CA ASP A 313 -17.00 -1.50 9.70
C ASP A 313 -17.97 -0.33 9.93
N ASP A 314 -17.55 0.87 9.53
CA ASP A 314 -18.36 2.07 9.63
C ASP A 314 -18.12 3.03 8.46
N GLN A 315 -19.04 3.98 8.26
CA GLN A 315 -18.85 5.05 7.28
C GLN A 315 -19.53 6.36 7.74
N GLY A 316 -18.96 7.46 7.30
CA GLY A 316 -19.44 8.82 7.57
C GLY A 316 -18.32 9.84 7.49
N SER A 317 -18.68 11.11 7.38
CA SER A 317 -17.73 12.23 7.27
C SER A 317 -16.61 11.99 6.23
N GLY A 318 -17.01 11.54 5.04
CA GLY A 318 -16.11 11.35 3.90
C GLY A 318 -15.26 10.07 3.92
N VAL A 319 -15.34 9.24 4.99
CA VAL A 319 -14.46 8.10 5.20
C VAL A 319 -15.24 6.82 5.50
N ARG A 320 -14.90 5.74 4.80
CA ARG A 320 -15.27 4.36 5.15
C ARG A 320 -14.10 3.70 5.87
N LEU A 321 -14.31 3.19 7.07
CA LEU A 321 -13.40 2.31 7.79
C LEU A 321 -13.91 0.87 7.67
N ALA A 322 -13.04 -0.07 7.31
CA ALA A 322 -13.41 -1.46 7.15
C ALA A 322 -12.29 -2.41 7.58
N TRP A 323 -12.69 -3.62 7.99
CA TRP A 323 -11.80 -4.62 8.53
C TRP A 323 -11.89 -5.93 7.74
N VAL A 324 -10.75 -6.59 7.55
CA VAL A 324 -10.68 -7.93 6.97
C VAL A 324 -10.45 -8.93 8.09
N PRO A 325 -11.49 -9.67 8.53
CA PRO A 325 -11.37 -10.62 9.63
C PRO A 325 -10.30 -11.67 9.38
N GLY A 326 -9.40 -11.89 10.34
CA GLY A 326 -8.35 -12.90 10.27
C GLY A 326 -7.14 -12.56 9.39
N ALA A 327 -7.19 -11.48 8.61
CA ALA A 327 -6.05 -11.05 7.80
C ALA A 327 -4.99 -10.33 8.63
N GLY A 328 -3.72 -10.50 8.25
CA GLY A 328 -2.60 -9.72 8.76
C GLY A 328 -2.37 -8.43 7.98
N HIS A 329 -1.13 -7.92 8.05
CA HIS A 329 -0.73 -6.67 7.42
C HIS A 329 -0.82 -6.72 5.89
N HIS A 330 -0.39 -7.82 5.27
CA HIS A 330 -0.40 -8.00 3.81
C HIS A 330 -1.73 -8.57 3.33
N LEU A 331 -2.84 -7.89 3.69
CA LEU A 331 -4.21 -8.38 3.49
C LEU A 331 -4.53 -8.80 2.05
N GLN A 332 -3.90 -8.21 1.04
CA GLN A 332 -4.09 -8.55 -0.37
C GLN A 332 -3.40 -9.86 -0.80
N ASN A 333 -2.51 -10.41 0.03
CA ASN A 333 -1.84 -11.71 -0.18
C ASN A 333 -2.12 -12.70 0.96
N ASP A 334 -2.96 -12.33 1.92
CA ASP A 334 -3.40 -13.21 3.01
C ASP A 334 -4.44 -14.22 2.49
N VAL A 335 -4.73 -15.27 3.27
CA VAL A 335 -5.79 -16.23 2.94
C VAL A 335 -7.17 -15.58 2.84
N MET A 336 -7.37 -14.44 3.48
CA MET A 336 -8.62 -13.66 3.49
C MET A 336 -8.65 -12.56 2.41
N TRP A 337 -7.77 -12.59 1.41
CA TRP A 337 -7.64 -11.55 0.41
C TRP A 337 -8.93 -11.24 -0.37
N GLU A 338 -9.78 -12.25 -0.64
CA GLU A 338 -11.05 -12.05 -1.37
C GLU A 338 -12.03 -11.15 -0.60
N VAL A 339 -12.07 -11.27 0.74
CA VAL A 339 -12.90 -10.40 1.58
C VAL A 339 -12.45 -8.95 1.44
N GLY A 340 -11.13 -8.71 1.49
CA GLY A 340 -10.56 -7.39 1.27
C GLY A 340 -10.85 -6.83 -0.12
N ALA A 341 -10.70 -7.65 -1.17
CA ALA A 341 -11.00 -7.27 -2.54
C ALA A 341 -12.49 -6.91 -2.73
N LYS A 342 -13.40 -7.70 -2.12
CA LYS A 342 -14.84 -7.40 -2.15
C LYS A 342 -15.16 -6.07 -1.48
N LYS A 343 -14.67 -5.82 -0.26
CA LYS A 343 -14.89 -4.55 0.45
C LYS A 343 -14.35 -3.34 -0.34
N LEU A 344 -13.18 -3.50 -0.97
CA LEU A 344 -12.61 -2.48 -1.84
C LEU A 344 -13.47 -2.23 -3.08
N ARG A 345 -14.04 -3.28 -3.71
CA ARG A 345 -14.98 -3.15 -4.81
C ARG A 345 -16.26 -2.44 -4.38
N ASP A 346 -16.85 -2.84 -3.25
CA ASP A 346 -18.08 -2.23 -2.74
C ASP A 346 -17.87 -0.73 -2.40
N PHE A 347 -16.63 -0.34 -2.03
CA PHE A 347 -16.24 1.07 -1.93
C PHE A 347 -16.07 1.73 -3.30
N TYR A 348 -15.43 1.06 -4.26
CA TYR A 348 -15.23 1.56 -5.61
C TYR A 348 -16.56 1.85 -6.33
N GLU A 349 -17.57 1.00 -6.18
CA GLU A 349 -18.86 1.12 -6.85
C GLU A 349 -19.69 2.34 -6.41
N GLN A 350 -19.30 3.02 -5.32
CA GLN A 350 -19.94 4.27 -4.89
C GLN A 350 -19.18 5.53 -5.32
N LEU A 351 -18.03 5.39 -6.01
CA LEU A 351 -17.28 6.51 -6.55
C LEU A 351 -17.88 7.00 -7.87
#